data_d9ae4cfca8d2952834a22365d710ee10
#
_entry.id   d9ae4cfca8d2952834a22365d710ee10
#
_cell.length_a   1.000
_cell.length_b   1.000
_cell.length_c   1.000
_cell.angle_alpha   90.00
_cell.angle_beta   90.00
_cell.angle_gamma   90.00
#
_symmetry.space_group_name_H-M   'P 1'
#
loop_
_entity.id
_entity.type
_entity.pdbx_description
1 polymer ?
#
loop_
_entity_poly.entity_id
_entity_poly.type
_entity_poly.pdbx_seq_one_letter_code
_entity_poly.pdbx_strand_id
1 'polypeptide(L)'
;MRKLLSVIVSLMTAMTFAQQPVELPLWPDGAPNSNGLTGGEKEVSPHRLSNVTAPTITVYRAPQPNGMAVIMCPGGGYSRLAMDHEGHDMAPWFCGQGITYVVLKYRMPNGHCEVPLSDAERAIRIVREHAGAVS
;
A
#
# COMPACT_ATOMS: atom_id res chain seq x y z
N MET A 1 -33.22 -47.88 27.05
CA MET A 1 -32.82 -47.37 25.74
C MET A 1 -32.32 -45.95 25.90
N ARG A 2 -31.04 -45.76 25.92
CA ARG A 2 -30.40 -44.42 26.07
C ARG A 2 -30.16 -43.87 24.68
N LYS A 3 -30.87 -42.82 24.32
CA LYS A 3 -30.62 -42.08 23.07
C LYS A 3 -29.39 -41.20 23.26
N LEU A 4 -28.27 -41.54 22.60
CA LEU A 4 -27.12 -40.66 22.46
C LEU A 4 -27.52 -39.54 21.51
N LEU A 5 -27.61 -38.34 22.02
CA LEU A 5 -27.73 -37.11 21.23
C LEU A 5 -26.31 -36.70 20.80
N SER A 6 -25.97 -36.98 19.57
CA SER A 6 -24.72 -36.47 18.95
C SER A 6 -24.90 -34.98 18.68
N VAL A 7 -24.28 -34.16 19.49
CA VAL A 7 -24.13 -32.73 19.19
C VAL A 7 -22.94 -32.58 18.21
N ILE A 8 -23.26 -32.46 16.95
CA ILE A 8 -22.27 -32.06 15.93
C ILE A 8 -22.08 -30.55 16.10
N VAL A 9 -21.05 -30.15 16.82
CA VAL A 9 -20.58 -28.77 16.83
C VAL A 9 -19.86 -28.55 15.49
N SER A 10 -20.58 -27.96 14.55
CA SER A 10 -20.02 -27.50 13.28
C SER A 10 -19.12 -26.31 13.58
N LEU A 11 -17.82 -26.56 13.68
CA LEU A 11 -16.79 -25.52 13.79
C LEU A 11 -16.68 -24.85 12.41
N MET A 12 -17.51 -23.86 12.15
CA MET A 12 -17.32 -22.97 11.01
C MET A 12 -16.09 -22.10 11.29
N THR A 13 -14.93 -22.60 10.91
CA THR A 13 -13.76 -21.75 10.75
C THR A 13 -14.05 -20.78 9.61
N ALA A 14 -14.39 -19.55 9.98
CA ALA A 14 -14.43 -18.44 9.04
C ALA A 14 -13.00 -18.27 8.52
N MET A 15 -12.73 -18.80 7.35
CA MET A 15 -11.52 -18.44 6.61
C MET A 15 -11.67 -16.98 6.23
N THR A 16 -11.10 -16.10 7.02
CA THR A 16 -10.84 -14.72 6.61
C THR A 16 -9.81 -14.79 5.49
N PHE A 17 -10.29 -14.77 4.26
CA PHE A 17 -9.41 -14.55 3.11
C PHE A 17 -8.77 -13.19 3.31
N ALA A 18 -7.46 -13.18 3.54
CA ALA A 18 -6.68 -11.96 3.47
C ALA A 18 -6.95 -11.35 2.09
N GLN A 19 -7.56 -10.18 2.06
CA GLN A 19 -7.87 -9.50 0.82
C GLN A 19 -6.55 -9.18 0.12
N GLN A 20 -6.42 -9.56 -1.15
CA GLN A 20 -5.20 -9.28 -1.92
C GLN A 20 -4.97 -7.76 -1.97
N PRO A 21 -3.72 -7.31 -1.86
CA PRO A 21 -3.41 -5.89 -1.99
C PRO A 21 -3.83 -5.37 -3.36
N VAL A 22 -4.29 -4.13 -3.39
CA VAL A 22 -4.71 -3.46 -4.63
C VAL A 22 -3.70 -2.37 -4.96
N GLU A 23 -3.08 -2.46 -6.13
CA GLU A 23 -2.21 -1.41 -6.65
C GLU A 23 -3.00 -0.48 -7.58
N LEU A 24 -2.88 0.82 -7.34
CA LEU A 24 -3.58 1.85 -8.09
C LEU A 24 -2.58 2.90 -8.61
N PRO A 25 -2.71 3.35 -9.86
CA PRO A 25 -1.92 4.48 -10.35
C PRO A 25 -2.31 5.74 -9.59
N LEU A 26 -1.31 6.54 -9.22
CA LEU A 26 -1.54 7.77 -8.46
C LEU A 26 -2.18 8.87 -9.33
N TRP A 27 -1.79 8.92 -10.61
CA TRP A 27 -2.21 9.92 -11.59
C TRP A 27 -2.72 9.25 -12.86
N PRO A 28 -3.92 8.67 -12.86
CA PRO A 28 -4.44 7.95 -14.03
C PRO A 28 -4.60 8.85 -15.26
N ASP A 29 -4.88 10.14 -15.05
CA ASP A 29 -5.07 11.14 -16.12
C ASP A 29 -3.83 11.99 -16.37
N GLY A 30 -2.68 11.62 -15.81
CA GLY A 30 -1.42 12.35 -15.92
C GLY A 30 -1.08 13.19 -14.69
N ALA A 31 0.20 13.21 -14.34
CA ALA A 31 0.71 13.99 -13.21
C ALA A 31 0.81 15.48 -13.53
N PRO A 32 0.67 16.38 -12.54
CA PRO A 32 0.74 17.82 -12.74
C PRO A 32 2.15 18.33 -13.05
N ASN A 33 3.16 17.52 -12.80
CA ASN A 33 4.57 17.85 -12.96
C ASN A 33 5.38 16.63 -13.39
N SER A 34 6.65 16.85 -13.76
CA SER A 34 7.57 15.80 -14.21
C SER A 34 8.91 15.94 -13.52
N ASN A 35 9.56 14.83 -13.21
CA ASN A 35 10.94 14.79 -12.73
C ASN A 35 11.98 14.81 -13.87
N GLY A 36 11.54 14.85 -15.13
CA GLY A 36 12.40 14.85 -16.31
C GLY A 36 13.16 13.55 -16.57
N LEU A 37 12.97 12.53 -15.72
CA LEU A 37 13.58 11.22 -15.95
C LEU A 37 12.90 10.51 -17.11
N THR A 38 13.70 9.80 -17.89
CA THR A 38 13.26 8.98 -19.03
C THR A 38 13.70 7.53 -18.83
N GLY A 39 13.06 6.63 -19.55
CA GLY A 39 13.28 5.20 -19.41
C GLY A 39 12.40 4.59 -18.30
N GLY A 40 12.47 3.29 -18.15
CA GLY A 40 11.69 2.56 -17.17
C GLY A 40 12.31 2.56 -15.77
N GLU A 41 11.52 2.21 -14.79
CA GLU A 41 11.97 1.88 -13.44
C GLU A 41 13.02 0.77 -13.48
N LYS A 42 14.00 0.84 -12.59
CA LYS A 42 15.12 -0.10 -12.54
C LYS A 42 15.27 -0.65 -11.13
N GLU A 43 15.32 -1.95 -11.02
CA GLU A 43 15.78 -2.59 -9.80
C GLU A 43 17.31 -2.52 -9.75
N VAL A 44 17.84 -1.70 -8.86
CA VAL A 44 19.28 -1.44 -8.73
C VAL A 44 19.98 -2.37 -7.74
N SER A 45 19.20 -3.01 -6.88
CA SER A 45 19.60 -4.12 -6.02
C SER A 45 18.31 -4.82 -5.56
N PRO A 46 18.36 -6.03 -4.99
CA PRO A 46 17.16 -6.73 -4.56
C PRO A 46 16.23 -5.82 -3.77
N HIS A 47 14.99 -5.69 -4.25
CA HIS A 47 13.91 -4.93 -3.60
C HIS A 47 14.13 -3.41 -3.52
N ARG A 48 15.00 -2.85 -4.36
CA ARG A 48 15.25 -1.40 -4.44
C ARG A 48 15.04 -0.88 -5.85
N LEU A 49 14.05 -0.01 -5.99
CA LEU A 49 13.70 0.62 -7.26
C LEU A 49 14.34 1.99 -7.40
N SER A 50 14.94 2.26 -8.55
CA SER A 50 15.38 3.58 -8.97
C SER A 50 14.62 4.04 -10.20
N ASN A 51 14.84 5.29 -10.60
CA ASN A 51 14.24 5.88 -11.79
C ASN A 51 12.70 5.79 -11.79
N VAL A 52 12.08 5.92 -10.61
CA VAL A 52 10.62 5.86 -10.50
C VAL A 52 10.01 7.08 -11.19
N THR A 53 9.21 6.79 -12.23
CA THR A 53 8.51 7.77 -13.05
C THR A 53 6.99 7.54 -13.09
N ALA A 54 6.55 6.33 -12.72
CA ALA A 54 5.16 5.93 -12.67
C ALA A 54 4.74 5.66 -11.21
N PRO A 55 4.23 6.68 -10.48
CA PRO A 55 3.90 6.53 -9.08
C PRO A 55 2.61 5.74 -8.88
N THR A 56 2.60 4.88 -7.86
CA THR A 56 1.44 4.07 -7.47
C THR A 56 1.24 4.07 -5.97
N ILE A 57 0.06 3.70 -5.53
CA ILE A 57 -0.21 3.28 -4.16
C ILE A 57 -0.63 1.81 -4.15
N THR A 58 -0.11 1.06 -3.19
CA THR A 58 -0.54 -0.31 -2.91
C THR A 58 -1.31 -0.32 -1.61
N VAL A 59 -2.59 -0.68 -1.65
CA VAL A 59 -3.48 -0.66 -0.50
C VAL A 59 -3.63 -2.06 0.07
N TYR A 60 -3.29 -2.22 1.33
CA TYR A 60 -3.49 -3.41 2.16
C TYR A 60 -4.63 -3.14 3.13
N ARG A 61 -5.78 -3.76 2.91
CA ARG A 61 -6.93 -3.58 3.79
C ARG A 61 -6.82 -4.46 5.02
N ALA A 62 -7.09 -3.88 6.18
CA ALA A 62 -7.19 -4.65 7.40
C ALA A 62 -8.44 -5.55 7.35
N PRO A 63 -8.34 -6.83 7.77
CA PRO A 63 -9.51 -7.73 7.85
C PRO A 63 -10.61 -7.23 8.79
N GLN A 64 -10.21 -6.50 9.83
CA GLN A 64 -11.09 -5.86 10.80
C GLN A 64 -10.64 -4.41 10.99
N PRO A 65 -11.07 -3.49 10.11
CA PRO A 65 -10.58 -2.12 10.12
C PRO A 65 -11.08 -1.35 11.34
N ASN A 66 -10.20 -0.52 11.90
CA ASN A 66 -10.52 0.34 13.05
C ASN A 66 -10.72 1.83 12.66
N GLY A 67 -10.78 2.12 11.36
CA GLY A 67 -10.95 3.47 10.82
C GLY A 67 -9.63 4.24 10.64
N MET A 68 -8.50 3.67 11.02
CA MET A 68 -7.19 4.28 10.81
C MET A 68 -6.53 3.79 9.51
N ALA A 69 -5.78 4.68 8.86
CA ALA A 69 -4.93 4.34 7.74
C ALA A 69 -3.54 4.95 7.92
N VAL A 70 -2.51 4.24 7.48
CA VAL A 70 -1.12 4.71 7.46
C VAL A 70 -0.64 4.68 6.02
N ILE A 71 -0.03 5.77 5.56
CA ILE A 71 0.66 5.83 4.28
C ILE A 71 2.15 5.77 4.55
N MET A 72 2.79 4.71 4.08
CA MET A 72 4.22 4.51 4.16
C MET A 72 4.90 5.04 2.91
N CYS A 73 5.88 5.89 3.10
CA CYS A 73 6.76 6.40 2.05
C CYS A 73 8.14 5.77 2.21
N PRO A 74 8.47 4.72 1.45
CA PRO A 74 9.76 4.03 1.60
C PRO A 74 10.94 4.97 1.41
N GLY A 75 11.99 4.80 2.21
CA GLY A 75 13.19 5.58 2.11
C GLY A 75 14.13 5.13 0.99
N GLY A 76 15.27 5.80 0.87
CA GLY A 76 16.32 5.50 -0.10
C GLY A 76 17.07 6.74 -0.58
N GLY A 77 17.02 7.84 0.19
CA GLY A 77 17.77 9.07 -0.06
C GLY A 77 17.41 9.76 -1.37
N TYR A 78 16.17 9.63 -1.82
CA TYR A 78 15.66 10.16 -3.10
C TYR A 78 16.39 9.65 -4.36
N SER A 79 17.22 8.63 -4.23
CA SER A 79 17.88 7.97 -5.36
C SER A 79 17.23 6.63 -5.73
N ARG A 80 16.54 6.03 -4.75
CA ARG A 80 15.86 4.74 -4.87
C ARG A 80 14.77 4.62 -3.81
N LEU A 81 13.93 3.60 -3.91
CA LEU A 81 12.94 3.23 -2.91
C LEU A 81 13.20 1.80 -2.41
N ALA A 82 13.28 1.64 -1.10
CA ALA A 82 13.40 0.35 -0.42
C ALA A 82 12.01 -0.26 -0.23
N MET A 83 11.37 -0.71 -1.33
CA MET A 83 9.95 -1.03 -1.39
C MET A 83 9.53 -2.15 -0.45
N ASP A 84 10.38 -3.14 -0.16
CA ASP A 84 9.99 -4.28 0.67
C ASP A 84 10.16 -3.95 2.16
N HIS A 85 11.39 -3.87 2.66
CA HIS A 85 11.66 -3.76 4.10
C HIS A 85 11.26 -2.41 4.72
N GLU A 86 11.15 -1.33 3.94
CA GLU A 86 10.61 -0.05 4.36
C GLU A 86 9.20 0.23 3.80
N GLY A 87 8.56 -0.78 3.24
CA GLY A 87 7.25 -0.67 2.61
C GLY A 87 6.40 -1.91 2.85
N HIS A 88 6.37 -2.82 1.89
CA HIS A 88 5.43 -3.95 1.85
C HIS A 88 5.52 -4.90 3.04
N ASP A 89 6.72 -5.17 3.58
CA ASP A 89 6.93 -6.13 4.67
C ASP A 89 6.24 -5.75 5.98
N MET A 90 5.90 -4.48 6.15
CA MET A 90 5.21 -3.99 7.35
C MET A 90 3.69 -4.16 7.29
N ALA A 91 3.13 -4.44 6.11
CA ALA A 91 1.68 -4.52 5.92
C ALA A 91 0.99 -5.54 6.83
N PRO A 92 1.51 -6.78 7.04
CA PRO A 92 0.86 -7.75 7.92
C PRO A 92 0.71 -7.27 9.36
N TRP A 93 1.72 -6.54 9.87
CA TRP A 93 1.67 -6.02 11.24
C TRP A 93 0.59 -4.94 11.39
N PHE A 94 0.57 -3.93 10.51
CA PHE A 94 -0.44 -2.87 10.56
C PHE A 94 -1.86 -3.42 10.35
N CYS A 95 -2.06 -4.27 9.36
CA CYS A 95 -3.35 -4.89 9.09
C CYS A 95 -3.83 -5.76 10.26
N GLY A 96 -2.91 -6.44 10.96
CA GLY A 96 -3.19 -7.19 12.18
C GLY A 96 -3.66 -6.32 13.35
N GLN A 97 -3.33 -5.02 13.36
CA GLN A 97 -3.82 -4.03 14.32
C GLN A 97 -5.11 -3.34 13.88
N GLY A 98 -5.72 -3.76 12.79
CA GLY A 98 -6.92 -3.14 12.24
C GLY A 98 -6.66 -1.86 11.44
N ILE A 99 -5.40 -1.57 11.11
CA ILE A 99 -5.00 -0.36 10.39
C ILE A 99 -4.87 -0.69 8.91
N THR A 100 -5.59 0.03 8.05
CA THR A 100 -5.37 -0.03 6.61
C THR A 100 -3.99 0.54 6.29
N TYR A 101 -3.19 -0.23 5.57
CA TYR A 101 -1.81 0.13 5.28
C TYR A 101 -1.62 0.40 3.79
N VAL A 102 -1.02 1.52 3.46
CA VAL A 102 -0.82 1.97 2.09
C VAL A 102 0.66 2.22 1.85
N VAL A 103 1.22 1.63 0.82
CA VAL A 103 2.61 1.88 0.41
C VAL A 103 2.61 2.79 -0.80
N LEU A 104 3.27 3.94 -0.69
CA LEU A 104 3.43 4.89 -1.78
C LEU A 104 4.76 4.67 -2.51
N LYS A 105 4.67 4.27 -3.76
CA LYS A 105 5.79 4.32 -4.70
C LYS A 105 5.81 5.71 -5.33
N TYR A 106 6.57 6.64 -4.75
CA TYR A 106 6.65 8.01 -5.22
C TYR A 106 7.77 8.20 -6.24
N ARG A 107 7.60 9.20 -7.11
CA ARG A 107 8.60 9.52 -8.14
C ARG A 107 9.87 10.07 -7.53
N MET A 108 11.01 9.73 -8.13
CA MET A 108 12.29 10.33 -7.77
C MET A 108 12.29 11.83 -8.10
N PRO A 109 12.85 12.68 -7.23
CA PRO A 109 12.83 14.12 -7.43
C PRO A 109 13.69 14.59 -8.61
N ASN A 110 14.86 14.02 -8.81
CA ASN A 110 15.81 14.47 -9.86
C ASN A 110 16.01 16.00 -9.84
N GLY A 111 16.20 16.58 -8.64
CA GLY A 111 16.31 18.01 -8.44
C GLY A 111 15.00 18.78 -8.26
N HIS A 112 13.85 18.12 -8.43
CA HIS A 112 12.50 18.70 -8.37
C HIS A 112 11.74 18.17 -7.15
N CYS A 113 11.97 18.76 -5.98
CA CYS A 113 11.39 18.28 -4.72
C CYS A 113 9.85 18.35 -4.69
N GLU A 114 9.24 19.20 -5.50
CA GLU A 114 7.80 19.32 -5.67
C GLU A 114 7.16 18.07 -6.29
N VAL A 115 7.94 17.23 -6.99
CA VAL A 115 7.43 16.02 -7.65
C VAL A 115 7.04 14.95 -6.63
N PRO A 116 7.93 14.44 -5.76
CA PRO A 116 7.53 13.50 -4.72
C PRO A 116 6.56 14.11 -3.70
N LEU A 117 6.63 15.42 -3.45
CA LEU A 117 5.68 16.10 -2.58
C LEU A 117 4.25 16.01 -3.13
N SER A 118 4.06 16.32 -4.42
CA SER A 118 2.74 16.20 -5.06
C SER A 118 2.21 14.77 -5.04
N ASP A 119 3.08 13.78 -5.17
CA ASP A 119 2.69 12.37 -5.06
C ASP A 119 2.18 12.03 -3.65
N ALA A 120 2.88 12.48 -2.61
CA ALA A 120 2.47 12.27 -1.23
C ALA A 120 1.14 12.96 -0.91
N GLU A 121 0.96 14.22 -1.33
CA GLU A 121 -0.31 14.94 -1.17
C GLU A 121 -1.47 14.24 -1.90
N ARG A 122 -1.24 13.75 -3.10
CA ARG A 122 -2.24 13.01 -3.87
C ARG A 122 -2.63 11.70 -3.18
N ALA A 123 -1.65 10.95 -2.66
CA ALA A 123 -1.92 9.73 -1.90
C ALA A 123 -2.81 10.00 -0.69
N ILE A 124 -2.53 11.06 0.07
CA ILE A 124 -3.36 11.47 1.22
C ILE A 124 -4.79 11.77 0.79
N ARG A 125 -4.97 12.50 -0.33
CA ARG A 125 -6.31 12.82 -0.85
C ARG A 125 -7.07 11.57 -1.25
N ILE A 126 -6.44 10.67 -2.02
CA ILE A 126 -7.07 9.41 -2.44
C ILE A 126 -7.53 8.59 -1.22
N VAL A 127 -6.67 8.43 -0.23
CA VAL A 127 -7.01 7.66 0.98
C VAL A 127 -8.17 8.31 1.74
N ARG A 128 -8.21 9.63 1.84
CA ARG A 128 -9.31 10.37 2.50
C ARG A 128 -10.62 10.29 1.71
N GLU A 129 -10.58 10.45 0.40
CA GLU A 129 -11.75 10.35 -0.48
C GLU A 129 -12.40 8.96 -0.42
N HIS A 130 -11.60 7.93 -0.18
CA HIS A 130 -12.05 6.54 -0.09
C HIS A 130 -12.11 6.00 1.35
N ALA A 131 -12.13 6.88 2.34
CA ALA A 131 -12.12 6.47 3.76
C ALA A 131 -13.25 5.48 4.11
N GLY A 132 -14.46 5.66 3.55
CA GLY A 132 -15.58 4.74 3.74
C GLY A 132 -15.41 3.36 3.09
N ALA A 133 -14.47 3.23 2.14
CA ALA A 133 -14.16 1.96 1.47
C ALA A 133 -12.93 1.26 2.07
N VAL A 134 -12.17 1.95 2.92
CA VAL A 134 -10.95 1.43 3.59
C VAL A 134 -11.11 1.30 5.11
N SER A 135 -12.25 1.73 5.64
CA SER A 135 -12.65 1.61 7.05
C SER A 135 -13.49 0.36 7.31
#